data_4059b5d33b18c3bfaddb4891b1a9e9a9
#
_entry.id   4059b5d33b18c3bfaddb4891b1a9e9a9
#
_cell.length_a   1.000
_cell.length_b   1.000
_cell.length_c   1.000
_cell.angle_alpha   90.00
_cell.angle_beta   90.00
_cell.angle_gamma   90.00
#
_symmetry.space_group_name_H-M   'P 1'
#
loop_
_entity.id
_entity.type
_entity.pdbx_description
1 polymer ?
#
loop_
_entity_poly.entity_id
_entity_poly.type
_entity_poly.pdbx_seq_one_letter_code
_entity_poly.pdbx_strand_id
1 'polypeptide(L)'
;AVLHWRELTYAVVVPARALGGPREAYRWVNGRIAAALAALGATAEIARASSRTAPLTAGACFATPAEGEVVAGDRKLVGSAQLRVGDTLLQHGSILLADDQALVAEVTGGRVTRTQRPATVSELLGREVAAHEVEDVVLAAFGKGRDACVTDAPWASPDEAELEER
;
A
#
# COMPACT_ATOMS: atom_id res chain seq x y z
N ALA A 1 2.40 8.24 -11.14
CA ALA A 1 0.99 7.87 -11.32
C ALA A 1 0.80 6.41 -10.94
N VAL A 2 -0.36 6.07 -10.42
CA VAL A 2 -0.82 4.71 -10.10
C VAL A 2 -2.19 4.55 -10.69
N LEU A 3 -2.49 3.38 -11.25
CA LEU A 3 -3.83 3.00 -11.62
C LEU A 3 -4.45 2.23 -10.44
N HIS A 4 -5.55 2.71 -9.92
CA HIS A 4 -6.31 2.08 -8.84
C HIS A 4 -7.45 1.26 -9.43
N TRP A 5 -7.24 -0.03 -9.66
CA TRP A 5 -8.24 -0.94 -10.17
C TRP A 5 -8.20 -2.30 -9.46
N ARG A 6 -7.25 -3.18 -9.81
CA ARG A 6 -7.15 -4.52 -9.21
C ARG A 6 -6.21 -4.50 -8.01
N GLU A 7 -6.64 -3.82 -6.97
CA GLU A 7 -5.90 -3.63 -5.73
C GLU A 7 -6.83 -3.58 -4.52
N LEU A 8 -6.27 -3.77 -3.34
CA LEU A 8 -6.92 -3.44 -2.07
C LEU A 8 -6.27 -2.17 -1.53
N THR A 9 -7.03 -1.08 -1.47
CA THR A 9 -6.61 0.15 -0.81
C THR A 9 -6.84 0.05 0.69
N TYR A 10 -5.88 0.52 1.49
CA TYR A 10 -5.99 0.58 2.93
C TYR A 10 -5.63 1.96 3.47
N ALA A 11 -6.15 2.28 4.66
CA ALA A 11 -5.77 3.45 5.43
C ALA A 11 -5.66 3.07 6.92
N VAL A 12 -4.61 3.55 7.58
CA VAL A 12 -4.37 3.38 9.01
C VAL A 12 -4.15 4.75 9.64
N VAL A 13 -4.94 5.07 10.65
CA VAL A 13 -4.83 6.34 11.39
C VAL A 13 -4.45 6.02 12.83
N VAL A 14 -3.37 6.61 13.30
CA VAL A 14 -2.87 6.40 14.65
C VAL A 14 -2.36 7.71 15.26
N PRO A 15 -2.37 7.86 16.60
CA PRO A 15 -1.67 8.95 17.25
C PRO A 15 -0.17 8.90 16.91
N ALA A 16 0.44 10.06 16.58
CA ALA A 16 1.81 10.14 16.08
C ALA A 16 2.87 9.52 17.02
N ARG A 17 2.56 9.45 18.33
CA ARG A 17 3.46 8.89 19.33
C ARG A 17 3.15 7.45 19.73
N ALA A 18 2.03 6.89 19.26
CA ALA A 18 1.58 5.57 19.68
C ALA A 18 2.53 4.44 19.27
N LEU A 19 3.25 4.62 18.17
CA LEU A 19 4.15 3.63 17.60
C LEU A 19 5.61 4.11 17.50
N GLY A 20 6.03 5.03 18.39
CA GLY A 20 7.42 5.50 18.50
C GLY A 20 7.78 6.65 17.55
N GLY A 21 6.96 6.93 16.53
CA GLY A 21 7.20 7.98 15.56
C GLY A 21 6.87 7.55 14.12
N PRO A 22 7.03 8.46 13.12
CA PRO A 22 6.62 8.16 11.75
C PRO A 22 7.32 6.95 11.13
N ARG A 23 8.64 6.82 11.31
CA ARG A 23 9.41 5.72 10.73
C ARG A 23 9.05 4.37 11.36
N GLU A 24 8.90 4.34 12.68
CA GLU A 24 8.51 3.16 13.44
C GLU A 24 7.08 2.75 13.10
N ALA A 25 6.16 3.72 13.01
CA ALA A 25 4.78 3.48 12.58
C ALA A 25 4.74 2.91 11.15
N TYR A 26 5.52 3.47 10.22
CA TYR A 26 5.60 2.98 8.85
C TYR A 26 6.04 1.50 8.80
N ARG A 27 7.11 1.17 9.53
CA ARG A 27 7.60 -0.22 9.60
C ARG A 27 6.61 -1.16 10.28
N TRP A 28 5.93 -0.69 11.32
CA TRP A 28 4.93 -1.49 12.03
C TRP A 28 3.74 -1.82 11.14
N VAL A 29 3.15 -0.84 10.47
CA VAL A 29 2.02 -1.04 9.55
C VAL A 29 2.42 -1.99 8.41
N ASN A 30 3.52 -1.71 7.73
CA ASN A 30 3.99 -2.55 6.62
C ASN A 30 4.36 -3.96 7.08
N GLY A 31 4.93 -4.11 8.29
CA GLY A 31 5.20 -5.41 8.89
C GLY A 31 3.94 -6.23 9.14
N ARG A 32 2.84 -5.58 9.57
CA ARG A 32 1.53 -6.23 9.72
C ARG A 32 0.96 -6.69 8.40
N ILE A 33 1.05 -5.85 7.37
CA ILE A 33 0.60 -6.20 6.02
C ILE A 33 1.43 -7.37 5.46
N ALA A 34 2.76 -7.33 5.58
CA ALA A 34 3.61 -8.42 5.12
C ALA A 34 3.28 -9.75 5.84
N ALA A 35 3.06 -9.70 7.15
CA ALA A 35 2.66 -10.88 7.93
C ALA A 35 1.27 -11.42 7.51
N ALA A 36 0.31 -10.54 7.22
CA ALA A 36 -1.00 -10.92 6.71
C ALA A 36 -0.90 -11.62 5.36
N LEU A 37 -0.14 -11.06 4.43
CA LEU A 37 0.08 -11.65 3.10
C LEU A 37 0.81 -12.99 3.18
N ALA A 38 1.79 -13.13 4.09
CA ALA A 38 2.46 -14.39 4.35
C ALA A 38 1.50 -15.46 4.91
N ALA A 39 0.55 -15.07 5.78
CA ALA A 39 -0.47 -15.97 6.29
C ALA A 39 -1.44 -16.46 5.20
N LEU A 40 -1.66 -15.66 4.16
CA LEU A 40 -2.41 -16.05 2.96
C LEU A 40 -1.60 -16.99 2.04
N GLY A 41 -0.28 -17.09 2.25
CA GLY A 41 0.64 -17.87 1.43
C GLY A 41 1.46 -17.03 0.43
N ALA A 42 1.23 -15.73 0.36
CA ALA A 42 2.03 -14.83 -0.48
C ALA A 42 3.31 -14.41 0.25
N THR A 43 4.46 -14.92 -0.18
CA THR A 43 5.75 -14.58 0.43
C THR A 43 6.07 -13.10 0.21
N ALA A 44 6.00 -12.33 1.29
CA ALA A 44 6.26 -10.90 1.30
C ALA A 44 7.25 -10.56 2.42
N GLU A 45 8.11 -9.59 2.18
CA GLU A 45 9.12 -9.13 3.13
C GLU A 45 9.23 -7.59 3.16
N ILE A 46 9.88 -7.07 4.18
CA ILE A 46 10.14 -5.63 4.29
C ILE A 46 11.45 -5.31 3.57
N ALA A 47 11.40 -4.39 2.61
CA ALA A 47 12.56 -3.92 1.89
C ALA A 47 13.60 -3.32 2.85
N ARG A 48 14.83 -3.81 2.75
CA ARG A 48 15.96 -3.26 3.50
C ARG A 48 16.48 -1.98 2.82
N ALA A 49 17.21 -1.17 3.57
CA ALA A 49 17.87 0.00 3.01
C ALA A 49 18.71 -0.41 1.80
N SER A 50 18.38 0.14 0.64
CA SER A 50 19.18 -0.03 -0.57
C SER A 50 20.14 1.16 -0.68
N SER A 51 21.37 0.90 -1.12
CA SER A 51 22.35 1.95 -1.40
C SER A 51 21.97 2.84 -2.61
N ARG A 52 20.87 2.50 -3.30
CA ARG A 52 20.33 3.27 -4.43
C ARG A 52 19.10 4.04 -3.98
N THR A 53 19.27 5.30 -3.65
CA THR A 53 18.16 6.24 -3.50
C THR A 53 17.70 6.65 -4.89
N ALA A 54 16.54 6.17 -5.33
CA ALA A 54 15.93 6.67 -6.55
C ALA A 54 15.47 8.12 -6.34
N PRO A 55 15.67 9.04 -7.31
CA PRO A 55 15.17 10.40 -7.21
C PRO A 55 13.65 10.39 -7.10
N LEU A 56 13.09 11.20 -6.20
CA LEU A 56 11.64 11.33 -5.96
C LEU A 56 10.84 11.82 -7.18
N THR A 57 11.52 12.25 -8.23
CA THR A 57 10.91 12.87 -9.42
C THR A 57 10.69 11.94 -10.60
N ALA A 58 11.16 10.71 -10.55
CA ALA A 58 11.16 9.84 -11.72
C ALA A 58 10.35 8.57 -11.49
N GLY A 59 9.17 8.48 -12.09
CA GLY A 59 8.55 7.20 -12.39
C GLY A 59 7.24 6.90 -11.69
N ALA A 60 6.70 5.74 -12.00
CA ALA A 60 5.50 5.17 -11.38
C ALA A 60 5.79 4.82 -9.91
N CYS A 61 4.80 4.97 -9.04
CA CYS A 61 4.91 4.72 -7.59
C CYS A 61 5.34 3.28 -7.24
N PHE A 62 5.27 2.36 -8.18
CA PHE A 62 5.70 0.96 -8.03
C PHE A 62 7.02 0.63 -8.74
N ALA A 63 7.76 1.62 -9.23
CA ALA A 63 8.95 1.38 -10.04
C ALA A 63 10.18 0.92 -9.23
N THR A 64 10.34 1.39 -8.00
CA THR A 64 11.50 1.06 -7.17
C THR A 64 11.08 0.96 -5.72
N PRO A 65 11.42 -0.13 -5.01
CA PRO A 65 11.17 -0.25 -3.59
C PRO A 65 12.01 0.76 -2.78
N ALA A 66 11.37 1.40 -1.79
CA ALA A 66 12.03 2.18 -0.77
C ALA A 66 12.21 1.35 0.52
N GLU A 67 13.12 1.78 1.39
CA GLU A 67 13.30 1.13 2.70
C GLU A 67 11.98 1.10 3.49
N GLY A 68 11.64 -0.07 3.99
CA GLY A 68 10.44 -0.27 4.81
C GLY A 68 9.18 -0.60 4.03
N GLU A 69 9.22 -0.62 2.70
CA GLU A 69 8.09 -1.05 1.86
C GLU A 69 7.97 -2.57 1.81
N VAL A 70 6.77 -3.04 1.46
CA VAL A 70 6.51 -4.48 1.30
C VAL A 70 6.85 -4.91 -0.12
N VAL A 71 7.70 -5.91 -0.22
CA VAL A 71 8.24 -6.43 -1.48
C VAL A 71 8.13 -7.95 -1.57
N ALA A 72 8.21 -8.47 -2.78
CA ALA A 72 8.48 -9.87 -3.06
C ALA A 72 9.75 -9.96 -3.92
N GLY A 73 10.82 -10.42 -3.31
CA GLY A 73 12.16 -10.29 -3.89
C GLY A 73 12.56 -8.82 -4.06
N ASP A 74 12.88 -8.43 -5.29
CA ASP A 74 13.25 -7.05 -5.66
C ASP A 74 12.06 -6.20 -6.16
N ARG A 75 10.85 -6.77 -6.20
CA ARG A 75 9.66 -6.13 -6.77
C ARG A 75 8.71 -5.64 -5.69
N LYS A 76 8.26 -4.40 -5.83
CA LYS A 76 7.29 -3.79 -4.93
C LYS A 76 5.93 -4.46 -5.05
N LEU A 77 5.35 -4.87 -3.92
CA LEU A 77 4.04 -5.50 -3.79
C LEU A 77 3.01 -4.53 -3.22
N VAL A 78 3.43 -3.69 -2.27
CA VAL A 78 2.56 -2.70 -1.62
C VAL A 78 3.18 -1.32 -1.75
N GLY A 79 2.42 -0.37 -2.27
CA GLY A 79 2.76 1.04 -2.26
C GLY A 79 2.16 1.73 -1.05
N SER A 80 2.97 2.41 -0.24
CA SER A 80 2.50 3.09 0.96
C SER A 80 3.00 4.53 0.98
N ALA A 81 2.14 5.43 1.46
CA ALA A 81 2.48 6.81 1.74
C ALA A 81 2.06 7.16 3.17
N GLN A 82 2.77 8.10 3.79
CA GLN A 82 2.48 8.53 5.15
C GLN A 82 2.42 10.05 5.21
N LEU A 83 1.43 10.56 5.94
CA LEU A 83 1.23 11.96 6.23
C LEU A 83 1.07 12.16 7.73
N ARG A 84 1.72 13.17 8.28
CA ARG A 84 1.50 13.63 9.65
C ARG A 84 0.73 14.95 9.66
N VAL A 85 -0.37 14.98 10.42
CA VAL A 85 -1.14 16.20 10.65
C VAL A 85 -1.28 16.38 12.18
N GLY A 86 -0.59 17.36 12.74
CA GLY A 86 -0.53 17.56 14.19
C GLY A 86 0.02 16.34 14.93
N ASP A 87 -0.77 15.77 15.82
CA ASP A 87 -0.45 14.56 16.57
C ASP A 87 -1.01 13.28 15.99
N THR A 88 -1.46 13.31 14.72
CA THR A 88 -2.01 12.15 14.02
C THR A 88 -1.12 11.76 12.85
N LEU A 89 -0.90 10.47 12.68
CA LEU A 89 -0.31 9.86 11.49
C LEU A 89 -1.39 9.15 10.69
N LEU A 90 -1.45 9.46 9.42
CA LEU A 90 -2.18 8.70 8.41
C LEU A 90 -1.16 7.95 7.55
N GLN A 91 -1.29 6.64 7.46
CA GLN A 91 -0.62 5.86 6.42
C GLN A 91 -1.68 5.22 5.54
N HIS A 92 -1.56 5.40 4.24
CA HIS A 92 -2.43 4.74 3.28
C HIS A 92 -1.60 4.09 2.19
N GLY A 93 -2.22 3.15 1.46
CA GLY A 93 -1.52 2.48 0.38
C GLY A 93 -2.38 1.50 -0.37
N SER A 94 -1.75 0.84 -1.35
CA SER A 94 -2.38 -0.11 -2.26
C SER A 94 -1.61 -1.43 -2.24
N ILE A 95 -2.33 -2.52 -2.02
CA ILE A 95 -1.85 -3.90 -2.14
C ILE A 95 -2.27 -4.39 -3.51
N LEU A 96 -1.33 -4.66 -4.40
CA LEU A 96 -1.63 -5.08 -5.77
C LEU A 96 -2.13 -6.53 -5.84
N LEU A 97 -3.36 -6.72 -6.29
CA LEU A 97 -3.94 -8.05 -6.52
C LEU A 97 -3.53 -8.61 -7.88
N ALA A 98 -3.51 -7.78 -8.91
CA ALA A 98 -3.05 -8.12 -10.25
C ALA A 98 -2.30 -6.97 -10.91
N ASP A 99 -1.53 -7.25 -11.97
CA ASP A 99 -0.74 -6.25 -12.68
C ASP A 99 -1.56 -5.58 -13.78
N ASP A 100 -2.22 -4.51 -13.44
CA ASP A 100 -2.88 -3.58 -14.36
C ASP A 100 -2.07 -2.29 -14.60
N GLN A 101 -0.95 -2.14 -13.90
CA GLN A 101 -0.09 -0.95 -13.98
C GLN A 101 0.52 -0.74 -15.38
N ALA A 102 0.48 -1.74 -16.25
CA ALA A 102 0.86 -1.60 -17.66
C ALA A 102 -0.01 -0.56 -18.39
N LEU A 103 -1.29 -0.45 -18.02
CA LEU A 103 -2.23 0.51 -18.59
C LEU A 103 -1.90 1.97 -18.27
N VAL A 104 -1.09 2.23 -17.23
CA VAL A 104 -0.66 3.59 -16.86
C VAL A 104 0.04 4.29 -18.04
N ALA A 105 0.85 3.58 -18.79
CA ALA A 105 1.52 4.13 -19.96
C ALA A 105 0.49 4.55 -21.05
N GLU A 106 -0.55 3.75 -21.25
CA GLU A 106 -1.60 4.03 -22.23
C GLU A 106 -2.42 5.26 -21.83
N VAL A 107 -2.94 5.28 -20.60
CA VAL A 107 -3.79 6.40 -20.12
C VAL A 107 -3.02 7.71 -19.94
N THR A 108 -1.69 7.65 -19.79
CA THR A 108 -0.84 8.86 -19.68
C THR A 108 -0.23 9.27 -21.02
N GLY A 109 -0.57 8.60 -22.13
CA GLY A 109 0.02 8.87 -23.45
C GLY A 109 1.55 8.69 -23.47
N GLY A 110 2.05 7.69 -22.76
CA GLY A 110 3.48 7.36 -22.68
C GLY A 110 4.31 8.28 -21.79
N ARG A 111 3.70 9.25 -21.08
CA ARG A 111 4.42 10.18 -20.19
C ARG A 111 4.99 9.52 -18.95
N VAL A 112 4.41 8.41 -18.54
CA VAL A 112 4.86 7.59 -17.41
C VAL A 112 5.26 6.23 -17.93
N THR A 113 6.55 5.93 -17.88
CA THR A 113 7.08 4.62 -18.24
C THR A 113 7.42 3.83 -17.00
N ARG A 114 7.18 2.54 -17.04
CA ARG A 114 7.51 1.63 -15.95
C ARG A 114 8.91 1.05 -16.17
N THR A 115 9.77 1.16 -15.17
CA THR A 115 11.13 0.60 -15.21
C THR A 115 11.19 -0.85 -14.72
N GLN A 116 10.23 -1.24 -13.86
CA GLN A 116 10.15 -2.59 -13.28
C GLN A 116 8.69 -3.01 -13.12
N ARG A 117 8.41 -4.29 -13.35
CA ARG A 117 7.09 -4.88 -13.11
C ARG A 117 6.89 -5.06 -11.59
N PRO A 118 5.77 -4.60 -11.00
CA PRO A 118 5.48 -4.86 -9.60
C PRO A 118 5.20 -6.34 -9.36
N ALA A 119 5.31 -6.78 -8.11
CA ALA A 119 4.76 -8.04 -7.67
C ALA A 119 3.26 -7.90 -7.41
N THR A 120 2.51 -8.99 -7.50
CA THR A 120 1.08 -9.02 -7.17
C THR A 120 0.74 -10.24 -6.34
N VAL A 121 -0.32 -10.15 -5.53
CA VAL A 121 -0.74 -11.27 -4.67
C VAL A 121 -1.14 -12.48 -5.50
N SER A 122 -1.87 -12.28 -6.61
CA SER A 122 -2.29 -13.39 -7.48
C SER A 122 -1.10 -14.12 -8.11
N GLU A 123 -0.05 -13.39 -8.50
CA GLU A 123 1.18 -13.99 -9.02
C GLU A 123 1.88 -14.84 -7.96
N LEU A 124 2.00 -14.33 -6.73
CA LEU A 124 2.68 -15.03 -5.63
C LEU A 124 1.93 -16.29 -5.21
N LEU A 125 0.62 -16.30 -5.31
CA LEU A 125 -0.23 -17.46 -4.98
C LEU A 125 -0.45 -18.40 -6.16
N GLY A 126 -0.04 -18.03 -7.38
CA GLY A 126 -0.25 -18.82 -8.59
C GLY A 126 -1.73 -18.99 -8.97
N ARG A 127 -2.62 -18.10 -8.47
CA ARG A 127 -4.07 -18.10 -8.76
C ARG A 127 -4.63 -16.69 -8.70
N GLU A 128 -5.80 -16.51 -9.30
CA GLU A 128 -6.57 -15.28 -9.09
C GLU A 128 -7.03 -15.18 -7.64
N VAL A 129 -6.96 -13.96 -7.07
CA VAL A 129 -7.29 -13.66 -5.68
C VAL A 129 -8.35 -12.57 -5.66
N ALA A 130 -9.44 -12.83 -4.93
CA ALA A 130 -10.46 -11.84 -4.69
C ALA A 130 -10.02 -10.85 -3.60
N ALA A 131 -10.48 -9.60 -3.70
CA ALA A 131 -10.12 -8.55 -2.75
C ALA A 131 -10.45 -8.94 -1.29
N HIS A 132 -11.60 -9.54 -1.05
CA HIS A 132 -12.03 -9.95 0.28
C HIS A 132 -11.09 -10.98 0.95
N GLU A 133 -10.43 -11.86 0.19
CA GLU A 133 -9.46 -12.82 0.75
C GLU A 133 -8.26 -12.10 1.38
N VAL A 134 -7.78 -11.03 0.71
CA VAL A 134 -6.69 -10.20 1.23
C VAL A 134 -7.17 -9.30 2.36
N GLU A 135 -8.37 -8.73 2.23
CA GLU A 135 -9.01 -7.92 3.26
C GLU A 135 -9.14 -8.68 4.58
N ASP A 136 -9.67 -9.90 4.57
CA ASP A 136 -9.86 -10.74 5.76
C ASP A 136 -8.56 -10.95 6.53
N VAL A 137 -7.47 -11.29 5.85
CA VAL A 137 -6.18 -11.51 6.53
C VAL A 137 -5.54 -10.20 7.01
N VAL A 138 -5.73 -9.10 6.29
CA VAL A 138 -5.25 -7.78 6.71
C VAL A 138 -6.03 -7.32 7.93
N LEU A 139 -7.36 -7.34 7.91
CA LEU A 139 -8.20 -7.01 9.07
C LEU A 139 -7.85 -7.86 10.28
N ALA A 140 -7.68 -9.18 10.11
CA ALA A 140 -7.27 -10.08 11.19
C ALA A 140 -5.90 -9.73 11.77
N ALA A 141 -4.96 -9.25 10.95
CA ALA A 141 -3.64 -8.83 11.40
C ALA A 141 -3.69 -7.54 12.25
N PHE A 142 -4.57 -6.59 11.90
CA PHE A 142 -4.74 -5.33 12.64
C PHE A 142 -5.69 -5.46 13.82
N GLY A 143 -6.77 -6.23 13.71
CA GLY A 143 -7.78 -6.43 14.76
C GLY A 143 -7.31 -7.20 15.99
N LYS A 144 -6.12 -7.79 15.98
CA LYS A 144 -5.49 -8.45 17.14
C LYS A 144 -4.82 -7.49 18.13
N GLY A 145 -4.83 -6.19 17.88
CA GLY A 145 -4.35 -5.16 18.81
C GLY A 145 -5.42 -4.78 19.84
N ARG A 146 -5.02 -4.46 21.10
CA ARG A 146 -5.94 -4.18 22.21
C ARG A 146 -6.91 -3.02 21.97
N ASP A 147 -6.60 -2.09 21.07
CA ASP A 147 -7.35 -0.85 20.84
C ASP A 147 -7.56 -0.52 19.36
N ALA A 148 -7.49 -1.52 18.46
CA ALA A 148 -7.74 -1.29 17.05
C ALA A 148 -9.24 -1.25 16.79
N CYS A 149 -9.76 -0.08 16.40
CA CYS A 149 -11.06 0.03 15.76
C CYS A 149 -10.87 -0.21 14.27
N VAL A 150 -11.35 -1.33 13.78
CA VAL A 150 -11.39 -1.63 12.35
C VAL A 150 -12.78 -1.30 11.87
N THR A 151 -12.91 -0.37 10.94
CA THR A 151 -14.19 -0.06 10.31
C THR A 151 -14.11 -0.40 8.83
N ASP A 152 -15.02 -1.21 8.38
CA ASP A 152 -15.38 -1.33 6.98
C ASP A 152 -16.36 -0.19 6.66
N ALA A 153 -15.82 1.00 6.43
CA ALA A 153 -16.62 2.13 6.04
C ALA A 153 -16.69 2.16 4.50
N PRO A 154 -17.87 1.99 3.90
CA PRO A 154 -18.02 2.25 2.48
C PRO A 154 -17.55 3.68 2.19
N TRP A 155 -16.80 3.86 1.12
CA TRP A 155 -16.41 5.19 0.65
C TRP A 155 -17.67 6.04 0.47
N ALA A 156 -17.88 7.00 1.34
CA ALA A 156 -18.84 8.07 1.10
C ALA A 156 -18.15 9.09 0.19
N SER A 157 -18.58 9.17 -1.06
CA SER A 157 -18.17 10.28 -1.93
C SER A 157 -18.53 11.59 -1.20
N PRO A 158 -17.61 12.56 -1.09
CA PRO A 158 -18.00 13.90 -0.63
C PRO A 158 -19.13 14.38 -1.53
N ASP A 159 -20.20 14.90 -0.95
CA ASP A 159 -21.25 15.52 -1.73
C ASP A 159 -20.63 16.59 -2.63
N GLU A 160 -20.99 16.59 -3.91
CA GLU A 160 -20.48 17.57 -4.88
C GLU A 160 -20.68 19.03 -4.42
N ALA A 161 -21.66 19.28 -3.53
CA ALA A 161 -21.93 20.57 -2.91
C ALA A 161 -20.79 21.08 -1.99
N GLU A 162 -19.96 20.21 -1.40
CA GLU A 162 -18.85 20.66 -0.55
C GLU A 162 -17.58 21.02 -1.36
N LEU A 163 -17.52 20.69 -2.63
CA LEU A 163 -16.38 20.97 -3.50
C LEU A 163 -16.44 22.36 -4.15
N GLU A 164 -17.62 23.02 -4.18
CA GLU A 164 -17.78 24.35 -4.76
C GLU A 164 -17.47 25.52 -3.77
N GLU A 165 -17.29 25.24 -2.48
CA GLU A 165 -17.03 26.28 -1.45
C GLU A 165 -15.54 26.44 -1.05
N ARG A 166 -14.60 25.89 -1.82
CA ARG A 166 -13.15 26.05 -1.51
C ARG A 166 -12.35 26.71 -2.61
#